data_f40fbfe1170ff33a60cbe566986040a5
#
_entry.id   f40fbfe1170ff33a60cbe566986040a5
#
_cell.length_a   1.000
_cell.length_b   1.000
_cell.length_c   1.000
_cell.angle_alpha   90.00
_cell.angle_beta   90.00
_cell.angle_gamma   90.00
#
_symmetry.space_group_name_H-M   'P 1'
#
loop_
_entity.id
_entity.type
_entity.pdbx_description
1 polymer ?
#
loop_
_entity_poly.entity_id
_entity_poly.type
_entity_poly.pdbx_seq_one_letter_code
_entity_poly.pdbx_strand_id
1 'polypeptide(L)'
;GAGKTAYFLYPNIEYALATGMSFLCTDTKGDLFRNYAGIAKECYGFQIAVLDLRNPTRSDGNNLLHLINKYMDIYKADPKNLPAKAKAEKYAKILSKTIINPEGENFGQNQYFYDAAEGVLTAVTLLLAEYLPPREIDGALRERRHIVSVFKLVQELLAPSILPGKNEFQLLMDRLPEEHKAKWFSGSAL
;
A
#
# COMPACT_ATOMS: atom_id res chain seq x y z
N GLY A 1 -1.10 33.62 -12.50
CA GLY A 1 -2.12 32.92 -11.71
C GLY A 1 -2.67 33.80 -10.62
N ALA A 2 -3.66 34.64 -10.96
CA ALA A 2 -4.18 35.64 -10.08
C ALA A 2 -4.93 35.05 -8.89
N GLY A 3 -4.31 35.07 -7.71
CA GLY A 3 -5.03 35.02 -6.44
C GLY A 3 -5.69 33.71 -5.99
N LYS A 4 -5.62 32.60 -6.76
CA LYS A 4 -6.26 31.33 -6.38
C LYS A 4 -5.84 30.87 -4.98
N THR A 5 -4.56 30.98 -4.66
CA THR A 5 -4.02 30.57 -3.35
C THR A 5 -4.55 31.48 -2.25
N ALA A 6 -4.48 32.79 -2.42
CA ALA A 6 -4.87 33.75 -1.39
C ALA A 6 -6.39 33.84 -1.17
N TYR A 7 -7.17 33.82 -2.27
CA TYR A 7 -8.64 34.04 -2.18
C TYR A 7 -9.47 32.78 -2.08
N PHE A 8 -8.89 31.62 -2.42
CA PHE A 8 -9.64 30.36 -2.38
C PHE A 8 -8.98 29.34 -1.42
N LEU A 9 -7.69 29.03 -1.63
CA LEU A 9 -7.06 27.94 -0.88
C LEU A 9 -6.86 28.27 0.60
N TYR A 10 -6.30 29.44 0.91
CA TYR A 10 -6.07 29.84 2.31
C TYR A 10 -7.36 29.93 3.13
N PRO A 11 -8.43 30.61 2.66
CA PRO A 11 -9.69 30.64 3.41
C PRO A 11 -10.30 29.25 3.64
N ASN A 12 -10.17 28.32 2.68
CA ASN A 12 -10.66 26.97 2.85
C ASN A 12 -9.83 26.16 3.87
N ILE A 13 -8.51 26.37 3.92
CA ILE A 13 -7.66 25.76 4.95
C ILE A 13 -8.04 26.30 6.33
N GLU A 14 -8.18 27.62 6.47
CA GLU A 14 -8.59 28.24 7.73
C GLU A 14 -9.96 27.75 8.21
N TYR A 15 -10.91 27.63 7.29
CA TYR A 15 -12.21 27.05 7.59
C TYR A 15 -12.11 25.58 8.05
N ALA A 16 -11.33 24.76 7.35
CA ALA A 16 -11.12 23.37 7.71
C ALA A 16 -10.47 23.23 9.10
N LEU A 17 -9.48 24.08 9.41
CA LEU A 17 -8.84 24.11 10.71
C LEU A 17 -9.82 24.52 11.81
N ALA A 18 -10.60 25.60 11.59
CA ALA A 18 -11.57 26.12 12.56
C ALA A 18 -12.70 25.11 12.83
N THR A 19 -13.09 24.31 11.86
CA THR A 19 -14.16 23.30 11.99
C THR A 19 -13.68 21.92 12.43
N GLY A 20 -12.35 21.72 12.62
CA GLY A 20 -11.78 20.42 12.99
C GLY A 20 -11.82 19.38 11.86
N MET A 21 -11.92 19.81 10.62
CA MET A 21 -12.05 18.93 9.45
C MET A 21 -10.67 18.40 9.02
N SER A 22 -10.50 17.08 8.94
CA SER A 22 -9.31 16.48 8.33
C SER A 22 -9.27 16.73 6.83
N PHE A 23 -8.12 17.10 6.30
CA PHE A 23 -7.96 17.38 4.88
C PHE A 23 -6.60 16.93 4.35
N LEU A 24 -6.52 16.73 3.05
CA LEU A 24 -5.30 16.49 2.29
C LEU A 24 -5.13 17.64 1.30
N CYS A 25 -3.92 18.18 1.19
CA CYS A 25 -3.61 19.20 0.20
C CYS A 25 -2.30 18.91 -0.52
N THR A 26 -2.19 19.36 -1.76
CA THR A 26 -0.95 19.33 -2.53
C THR A 26 -0.28 20.70 -2.46
N ASP A 27 1.01 20.70 -2.11
CA ASP A 27 1.81 21.92 -1.94
C ASP A 27 3.06 21.88 -2.81
N THR A 28 2.97 22.44 -4.02
CA THR A 28 4.07 22.41 -4.99
C THR A 28 5.25 23.32 -4.62
N LYS A 29 5.05 24.29 -3.72
CA LYS A 29 6.06 25.28 -3.33
C LYS A 29 6.48 25.18 -1.86
N GLY A 30 5.76 24.43 -1.05
CA GLY A 30 5.94 24.36 0.40
C GLY A 30 5.35 25.58 1.16
N ASP A 31 4.56 26.41 0.50
CA ASP A 31 3.99 27.62 1.10
C ASP A 31 2.90 27.29 2.12
N LEU A 32 2.08 26.27 1.83
CA LEU A 32 1.02 25.81 2.72
C LEU A 32 1.60 25.25 4.02
N PHE A 33 2.59 24.40 3.88
CA PHE A 33 3.27 23.82 5.04
C PHE A 33 3.91 24.93 5.91
N ARG A 34 4.66 25.85 5.30
CA ARG A 34 5.31 26.95 6.05
C ARG A 34 4.33 27.86 6.77
N ASN A 35 3.20 28.17 6.12
CA ASN A 35 2.25 29.15 6.66
C ASN A 35 1.26 28.53 7.66
N TYR A 36 0.87 27.27 7.48
CA TYR A 36 -0.25 26.70 8.24
C TYR A 36 0.10 25.50 9.13
N ALA A 37 1.20 24.78 8.90
CA ALA A 37 1.48 23.58 9.69
C ALA A 37 1.69 23.90 11.18
N GLY A 38 2.42 24.98 11.50
CA GLY A 38 2.60 25.43 12.89
C GLY A 38 1.28 25.83 13.55
N ILE A 39 0.46 26.63 12.86
CA ILE A 39 -0.85 27.07 13.35
C ILE A 39 -1.78 25.87 13.56
N ALA A 40 -1.84 24.96 12.58
CA ALA A 40 -2.67 23.77 12.66
C ALA A 40 -2.31 22.89 13.86
N LYS A 41 -1.01 22.69 14.11
CA LYS A 41 -0.52 21.90 15.22
C LYS A 41 -0.70 22.58 16.58
N GLU A 42 -0.19 23.80 16.73
CA GLU A 42 -0.10 24.46 18.02
C GLU A 42 -1.42 25.11 18.47
N CYS A 43 -2.22 25.64 17.52
CA CYS A 43 -3.47 26.34 17.85
C CYS A 43 -4.69 25.43 17.78
N TYR A 44 -4.68 24.45 16.88
CA TYR A 44 -5.85 23.59 16.63
C TYR A 44 -5.64 22.13 16.99
N GLY A 45 -4.42 21.72 17.39
CA GLY A 45 -4.13 20.34 17.82
C GLY A 45 -4.14 19.29 16.73
N PHE A 46 -3.97 19.69 15.46
CA PHE A 46 -3.92 18.75 14.33
C PHE A 46 -2.64 17.92 14.33
N GLN A 47 -2.75 16.69 13.92
CA GLN A 47 -1.60 15.88 13.51
C GLN A 47 -1.23 16.22 12.07
N ILE A 48 0.03 16.59 11.85
CA ILE A 48 0.54 16.97 10.54
C ILE A 48 1.42 15.86 10.01
N ALA A 49 1.13 15.40 8.80
CA ALA A 49 1.97 14.48 8.05
C ALA A 49 2.36 15.12 6.72
N VAL A 50 3.63 15.01 6.35
CA VAL A 50 4.20 15.62 5.14
C VAL A 50 4.88 14.56 4.30
N LEU A 51 4.40 14.34 3.08
CA LEU A 51 5.06 13.51 2.09
C LEU A 51 5.84 14.43 1.13
N ASP A 52 7.16 14.55 1.37
CA ASP A 52 8.04 15.36 0.54
C ASP A 52 8.80 14.49 -0.46
N LEU A 53 8.31 14.46 -1.69
CA LEU A 53 8.93 13.69 -2.79
C LEU A 53 10.22 14.31 -3.32
N ARG A 54 10.51 15.58 -2.99
CA ARG A 54 11.76 16.25 -3.36
C ARG A 54 12.87 15.96 -2.39
N ASN A 55 12.51 15.78 -1.11
CA ASN A 55 13.46 15.49 -0.05
C ASN A 55 12.99 14.31 0.81
N PRO A 56 13.10 13.07 0.30
CA PRO A 56 12.60 11.88 0.95
C PRO A 56 13.18 11.65 2.36
N THR A 57 14.38 12.17 2.63
CA THR A 57 15.04 12.03 3.94
C THR A 57 14.40 12.89 5.05
N ARG A 58 13.59 13.89 4.66
CA ARG A 58 12.83 14.77 5.56
C ARG A 58 11.33 14.53 5.51
N SER A 59 10.90 13.60 4.68
CA SER A 59 9.51 13.22 4.52
C SER A 59 9.07 12.27 5.61
N ASP A 60 7.81 12.38 6.01
CA ASP A 60 7.17 11.33 6.79
C ASP A 60 7.07 10.05 5.96
N GLY A 61 7.23 8.91 6.60
CA GLY A 61 7.10 7.60 5.98
C GLY A 61 5.63 7.25 5.74
N ASN A 62 5.33 6.73 4.55
CA ASN A 62 4.03 6.18 4.25
C ASN A 62 4.16 4.74 3.73
N ASN A 63 3.67 3.78 4.52
CA ASN A 63 3.62 2.40 4.07
C ASN A 63 2.29 2.15 3.33
N LEU A 64 2.35 1.99 2.01
CA LEU A 64 1.18 1.71 1.18
C LEU A 64 0.43 0.43 1.58
N LEU A 65 1.11 -0.50 2.24
CA LEU A 65 0.51 -1.74 2.76
C LEU A 65 -0.08 -1.59 4.16
N HIS A 66 -0.05 -0.41 4.78
CA HIS A 66 -0.46 -0.22 6.16
C HIS A 66 -1.85 -0.81 6.48
N LEU A 67 -2.85 -0.48 5.67
CA LEU A 67 -4.22 -0.99 5.88
C LEU A 67 -4.32 -2.49 5.62
N ILE A 68 -3.60 -3.01 4.64
CA ILE A 68 -3.55 -4.42 4.32
C ILE A 68 -2.97 -5.19 5.51
N ASN A 69 -1.81 -4.75 6.00
CA ASN A 69 -1.13 -5.34 7.15
C ASN A 69 -2.00 -5.29 8.40
N LYS A 70 -2.60 -4.13 8.69
CA LYS A 70 -3.50 -3.94 9.84
C LYS A 70 -4.64 -4.96 9.86
N TYR A 71 -5.35 -5.10 8.75
CA TYR A 71 -6.48 -6.02 8.69
C TYR A 71 -6.06 -7.48 8.61
N MET A 72 -4.91 -7.78 8.02
CA MET A 72 -4.33 -9.11 8.05
C MET A 72 -3.92 -9.52 9.47
N ASP A 73 -3.31 -8.61 10.24
CA ASP A 73 -2.95 -8.87 11.63
C ASP A 73 -4.17 -9.10 12.52
N ILE A 74 -5.27 -8.35 12.30
CA ILE A 74 -6.56 -8.60 12.98
C ILE A 74 -7.08 -10.00 12.64
N TYR A 75 -7.04 -10.40 11.37
CA TYR A 75 -7.47 -11.73 10.95
C TYR A 75 -6.57 -12.83 11.53
N LYS A 76 -5.26 -12.64 11.58
CA LYS A 76 -4.32 -13.61 12.18
C LYS A 76 -4.53 -13.79 13.67
N ALA A 77 -4.90 -12.72 14.38
CA ALA A 77 -5.24 -12.77 15.81
C ALA A 77 -6.57 -13.50 16.07
N ASP A 78 -7.55 -13.36 15.18
CA ASP A 78 -8.83 -14.04 15.22
C ASP A 78 -9.24 -14.55 13.82
N PRO A 79 -8.91 -15.81 13.47
CA PRO A 79 -9.24 -16.39 12.15
C PRO A 79 -10.74 -16.50 11.85
N LYS A 80 -11.61 -16.29 12.84
CA LYS A 80 -13.06 -16.24 12.63
C LYS A 80 -13.53 -14.87 12.12
N ASN A 81 -12.67 -13.85 12.20
CA ASN A 81 -12.96 -12.50 11.74
C ASN A 81 -12.81 -12.40 10.21
N LEU A 82 -13.69 -13.07 9.47
CA LEU A 82 -13.72 -13.01 8.00
C LEU A 82 -13.87 -11.59 7.44
N PRO A 83 -14.63 -10.64 8.06
CA PRO A 83 -14.66 -9.26 7.63
C PRO A 83 -13.29 -8.57 7.60
N ALA A 84 -12.39 -8.91 8.52
CA ALA A 84 -11.02 -8.36 8.51
C ALA A 84 -10.24 -8.89 7.31
N LYS A 85 -10.32 -10.20 7.04
CA LYS A 85 -9.70 -10.81 5.85
C LYS A 85 -10.21 -10.14 4.56
N ALA A 86 -11.52 -10.02 4.40
CA ALA A 86 -12.13 -9.38 3.23
C ALA A 86 -11.67 -7.92 3.04
N LYS A 87 -11.44 -7.17 4.13
CA LYS A 87 -10.88 -5.82 4.06
C LYS A 87 -9.42 -5.83 3.61
N ALA A 88 -8.59 -6.74 4.10
CA ALA A 88 -7.20 -6.87 3.65
C ALA A 88 -7.14 -7.17 2.15
N GLU A 89 -7.94 -8.12 1.67
CA GLU A 89 -8.07 -8.47 0.25
C GLU A 89 -8.55 -7.27 -0.60
N LYS A 90 -9.58 -6.57 -0.13
CA LYS A 90 -10.08 -5.36 -0.81
C LYS A 90 -8.99 -4.30 -0.98
N TYR A 91 -8.24 -4.00 0.08
CA TYR A 91 -7.18 -2.99 0.01
C TYR A 91 -6.00 -3.45 -0.84
N ALA A 92 -5.64 -4.73 -0.81
CA ALA A 92 -4.62 -5.29 -1.68
C ALA A 92 -5.02 -5.16 -3.16
N LYS A 93 -6.27 -5.48 -3.50
CA LYS A 93 -6.81 -5.33 -4.85
C LYS A 93 -6.85 -3.87 -5.31
N ILE A 94 -7.27 -2.94 -4.45
CA ILE A 94 -7.26 -1.50 -4.75
C ILE A 94 -5.84 -1.03 -5.05
N LEU A 95 -4.86 -1.41 -4.20
CA LEU A 95 -3.47 -1.04 -4.39
C LEU A 95 -2.93 -1.57 -5.71
N SER A 96 -3.10 -2.87 -5.98
CA SER A 96 -2.63 -3.53 -7.21
C SER A 96 -3.24 -2.89 -8.46
N LYS A 97 -4.55 -2.64 -8.44
CA LYS A 97 -5.24 -1.97 -9.54
C LYS A 97 -4.70 -0.56 -9.77
N THR A 98 -4.48 0.22 -8.72
CA THR A 98 -3.94 1.58 -8.83
C THR A 98 -2.52 1.60 -9.39
N ILE A 99 -1.71 0.56 -9.11
CA ILE A 99 -0.35 0.46 -9.64
C ILE A 99 -0.36 0.03 -11.10
N ILE A 100 -1.17 -0.97 -11.46
CA ILE A 100 -1.20 -1.57 -12.81
C ILE A 100 -2.00 -0.71 -13.80
N ASN A 101 -3.10 -0.13 -13.34
CA ASN A 101 -4.01 0.65 -14.19
C ASN A 101 -4.52 1.89 -13.43
N PRO A 102 -3.67 2.91 -13.21
CA PRO A 102 -4.01 4.08 -12.40
C PRO A 102 -5.14 4.93 -13.01
N GLU A 103 -5.25 4.97 -14.32
CA GLU A 103 -6.25 5.79 -15.04
C GLU A 103 -7.53 5.04 -15.36
N GLY A 104 -7.57 3.73 -15.11
CA GLY A 104 -8.75 2.89 -15.40
C GLY A 104 -8.99 2.71 -16.89
N GLU A 105 -7.93 2.73 -17.69
CA GLU A 105 -8.02 2.56 -19.14
C GLU A 105 -8.47 1.17 -19.55
N ASN A 106 -9.11 1.08 -20.70
CA ASN A 106 -9.45 -0.19 -21.33
C ASN A 106 -8.36 -0.55 -22.34
N PHE A 107 -7.61 -1.62 -22.06
CA PHE A 107 -6.49 -2.07 -22.89
C PHE A 107 -6.90 -3.00 -24.04
N GLY A 108 -8.20 -3.11 -24.32
CA GLY A 108 -8.72 -3.91 -25.43
C GLY A 108 -8.25 -5.36 -25.37
N GLN A 109 -7.57 -5.84 -26.44
CA GLN A 109 -7.07 -7.21 -26.51
C GLN A 109 -5.99 -7.54 -25.47
N ASN A 110 -5.33 -6.55 -24.91
CA ASN A 110 -4.30 -6.72 -23.90
C ASN A 110 -4.86 -6.74 -22.46
N GLN A 111 -6.17 -6.55 -22.28
CA GLN A 111 -6.80 -6.50 -20.94
C GLN A 111 -6.45 -7.71 -20.08
N TYR A 112 -6.42 -8.89 -20.69
CA TYR A 112 -6.06 -10.13 -19.99
C TYR A 112 -4.69 -10.07 -19.28
N PHE A 113 -3.69 -9.47 -19.92
CA PHE A 113 -2.35 -9.38 -19.32
C PHE A 113 -2.32 -8.43 -18.12
N TYR A 114 -3.07 -7.33 -18.19
CA TYR A 114 -3.19 -6.38 -17.07
C TYR A 114 -3.96 -6.99 -15.90
N ASP A 115 -5.05 -7.70 -16.17
CA ASP A 115 -5.82 -8.39 -15.13
C ASP A 115 -4.99 -9.51 -14.46
N ALA A 116 -4.21 -10.24 -15.23
CA ALA A 116 -3.29 -11.24 -14.70
C ALA A 116 -2.20 -10.61 -13.83
N ALA A 117 -1.61 -9.49 -14.26
CA ALA A 117 -0.61 -8.75 -13.49
C ALA A 117 -1.20 -8.20 -12.18
N GLU A 118 -2.43 -7.67 -12.21
CA GLU A 118 -3.16 -7.24 -11.01
C GLU A 118 -3.37 -8.40 -10.04
N GLY A 119 -3.77 -9.57 -10.57
CA GLY A 119 -3.96 -10.80 -9.80
C GLY A 119 -2.68 -11.25 -9.10
N VAL A 120 -1.57 -11.33 -9.84
CA VAL A 120 -0.25 -11.70 -9.29
C VAL A 120 0.21 -10.71 -8.20
N LEU A 121 0.12 -9.41 -8.47
CA LEU A 121 0.52 -8.38 -7.50
C LEU A 121 -0.32 -8.43 -6.23
N THR A 122 -1.63 -8.66 -6.37
CA THR A 122 -2.55 -8.83 -5.25
C THR A 122 -2.18 -10.06 -4.41
N ALA A 123 -1.98 -11.20 -5.07
CA ALA A 123 -1.64 -12.46 -4.39
C ALA A 123 -0.31 -12.36 -3.63
N VAL A 124 0.73 -11.81 -4.25
CA VAL A 124 2.05 -11.63 -3.61
C VAL A 124 1.98 -10.62 -2.46
N THR A 125 1.17 -9.57 -2.60
CA THR A 125 0.96 -8.59 -1.52
C THR A 125 0.30 -9.24 -0.30
N LEU A 126 -0.73 -10.04 -0.50
CA LEU A 126 -1.42 -10.77 0.57
C LEU A 126 -0.53 -11.82 1.21
N LEU A 127 0.22 -12.57 0.40
CA LEU A 127 1.19 -13.54 0.87
C LEU A 127 2.21 -12.88 1.81
N LEU A 128 2.76 -11.75 1.40
CA LEU A 128 3.73 -11.01 2.18
C LEU A 128 3.10 -10.46 3.47
N ALA A 129 1.88 -9.94 3.41
CA ALA A 129 1.17 -9.44 4.58
C ALA A 129 0.87 -10.54 5.60
N GLU A 130 0.59 -11.77 5.15
CA GLU A 130 0.26 -12.90 6.00
C GLU A 130 1.50 -13.54 6.63
N TYR A 131 2.56 -13.76 5.86
CA TYR A 131 3.67 -14.64 6.26
C TYR A 131 4.98 -13.94 6.60
N LEU A 132 5.21 -12.67 6.20
CA LEU A 132 6.45 -11.98 6.50
C LEU A 132 6.40 -11.35 7.90
N PRO A 133 7.17 -11.86 8.88
CA PRO A 133 7.18 -11.25 10.21
C PRO A 133 7.98 -9.94 10.21
N PRO A 134 7.71 -9.02 11.14
CA PRO A 134 8.61 -7.91 11.41
C PRO A 134 9.98 -8.45 11.85
N ARG A 135 11.03 -7.67 11.64
CA ARG A 135 12.39 -8.02 12.03
C ARG A 135 12.90 -7.05 13.09
N GLU A 136 13.55 -7.59 14.10
CA GLU A 136 14.29 -6.78 15.05
C GLU A 136 15.59 -6.28 14.42
N ILE A 137 15.78 -4.96 14.41
CA ILE A 137 16.98 -4.27 13.92
C ILE A 137 17.30 -3.21 14.97
N ASP A 138 18.52 -3.26 15.52
CA ASP A 138 18.99 -2.33 16.56
C ASP A 138 18.05 -2.23 17.79
N GLY A 139 17.49 -3.37 18.24
CA GLY A 139 16.59 -3.45 19.38
C GLY A 139 15.16 -2.92 19.12
N ALA A 140 14.83 -2.56 17.88
CA ALA A 140 13.50 -2.12 17.49
C ALA A 140 12.87 -3.08 16.45
N LEU A 141 11.59 -3.41 16.64
CA LEU A 141 10.85 -4.16 15.65
C LEU A 141 10.53 -3.26 14.45
N ARG A 142 11.06 -3.63 13.28
CA ARG A 142 10.82 -2.92 12.03
C ARG A 142 9.88 -3.70 11.14
N GLU A 143 8.88 -3.01 10.62
CA GLU A 143 7.96 -3.55 9.64
C GLU A 143 8.70 -3.83 8.31
N ARG A 144 8.51 -5.02 7.79
CA ARG A 144 9.12 -5.47 6.53
C ARG A 144 8.10 -5.60 5.39
N ARG A 145 6.83 -5.57 5.73
CA ARG A 145 5.71 -5.70 4.79
C ARG A 145 5.44 -4.33 4.15
N HIS A 146 6.19 -4.01 3.12
CA HIS A 146 6.09 -2.76 2.35
C HIS A 146 6.24 -3.03 0.85
N ILE A 147 5.87 -2.06 0.03
CA ILE A 147 5.79 -2.22 -1.43
C ILE A 147 7.11 -2.68 -2.07
N VAL A 148 8.26 -2.22 -1.56
CA VAL A 148 9.58 -2.67 -2.06
C VAL A 148 9.78 -4.16 -1.84
N SER A 149 9.33 -4.71 -0.70
CA SER A 149 9.39 -6.14 -0.41
C SER A 149 8.49 -6.94 -1.35
N VAL A 150 7.31 -6.40 -1.72
CA VAL A 150 6.42 -7.01 -2.71
C VAL A 150 7.13 -7.13 -4.06
N PHE A 151 7.71 -6.05 -4.56
CA PHE A 151 8.42 -6.09 -5.85
C PHE A 151 9.64 -6.99 -5.84
N LYS A 152 10.41 -7.01 -4.75
CA LYS A 152 11.54 -7.96 -4.61
C LYS A 152 11.06 -9.40 -4.65
N LEU A 153 9.99 -9.73 -3.93
CA LEU A 153 9.43 -11.07 -3.94
C LEU A 153 8.90 -11.46 -5.35
N VAL A 154 8.24 -10.54 -6.05
CA VAL A 154 7.82 -10.78 -7.45
C VAL A 154 9.03 -11.08 -8.33
N GLN A 155 10.10 -10.30 -8.23
CA GLN A 155 11.33 -10.53 -9.01
C GLN A 155 11.97 -11.88 -8.69
N GLU A 156 12.04 -12.26 -7.42
CA GLU A 156 12.57 -13.56 -6.99
C GLU A 156 11.71 -14.72 -7.50
N LEU A 157 10.40 -14.62 -7.39
CA LEU A 157 9.47 -15.66 -7.83
C LEU A 157 9.45 -15.85 -9.36
N LEU A 158 9.67 -14.77 -10.12
CA LEU A 158 9.72 -14.83 -11.59
C LEU A 158 11.12 -15.13 -12.15
N ALA A 159 12.15 -15.18 -11.29
CA ALA A 159 13.51 -15.51 -11.71
C ALA A 159 13.56 -16.94 -12.32
N PRO A 160 14.39 -17.16 -13.35
CA PRO A 160 14.63 -18.49 -13.86
C PRO A 160 15.15 -19.41 -12.75
N SER A 161 14.60 -20.61 -12.66
CA SER A 161 15.04 -21.59 -11.67
C SER A 161 16.17 -22.48 -12.21
N ILE A 162 16.73 -23.31 -11.31
CA ILE A 162 17.74 -24.30 -11.65
C ILE A 162 17.20 -25.35 -12.66
N LEU A 163 15.88 -25.58 -12.65
CA LEU A 163 15.24 -26.51 -13.57
C LEU A 163 14.83 -25.80 -14.88
N PRO A 164 15.29 -26.28 -16.05
CA PRO A 164 14.93 -25.70 -17.34
C PRO A 164 13.40 -25.64 -17.54
N GLY A 165 12.89 -24.48 -17.99
CA GLY A 165 11.49 -24.28 -18.29
C GLY A 165 10.59 -24.00 -17.08
N LYS A 166 11.15 -23.89 -15.87
CA LYS A 166 10.40 -23.48 -14.67
C LYS A 166 11.01 -22.23 -14.03
N ASN A 167 10.17 -21.43 -13.41
CA ASN A 167 10.63 -20.34 -12.54
C ASN A 167 10.55 -20.76 -11.06
N GLU A 168 11.13 -19.93 -10.16
CA GLU A 168 11.15 -20.23 -8.72
C GLU A 168 9.74 -20.35 -8.13
N PHE A 169 8.77 -19.60 -8.63
CA PHE A 169 7.37 -19.71 -8.20
C PHE A 169 6.80 -21.10 -8.52
N GLN A 170 7.03 -21.60 -9.72
CA GLN A 170 6.56 -22.94 -10.11
C GLN A 170 7.20 -24.03 -9.26
N LEU A 171 8.49 -23.91 -8.95
CA LEU A 171 9.17 -24.84 -8.05
C LEU A 171 8.62 -24.78 -6.63
N LEU A 172 8.32 -23.57 -6.13
CA LEU A 172 7.69 -23.40 -4.82
C LEU A 172 6.32 -24.07 -4.79
N MET A 173 5.50 -23.85 -5.81
CA MET A 173 4.17 -24.45 -5.93
C MET A 173 4.22 -25.98 -6.02
N ASP A 174 5.18 -26.53 -6.76
CA ASP A 174 5.36 -27.98 -6.87
C ASP A 174 5.74 -28.65 -5.53
N ARG A 175 6.44 -27.92 -4.67
CA ARG A 175 6.85 -28.41 -3.34
C ARG A 175 5.75 -28.33 -2.28
N LEU A 176 4.70 -27.53 -2.52
CA LEU A 176 3.61 -27.41 -1.57
C LEU A 176 2.72 -28.66 -1.62
N PRO A 177 2.39 -29.29 -0.45
CA PRO A 177 1.39 -30.33 -0.40
C PRO A 177 0.05 -29.87 -0.98
N GLU A 178 -0.70 -30.79 -1.59
CA GLU A 178 -2.00 -30.45 -2.21
C GLU A 178 -2.98 -29.81 -1.23
N GLU A 179 -2.95 -30.21 0.03
CA GLU A 179 -3.75 -29.60 1.11
C GLU A 179 -3.42 -28.13 1.33
N HIS A 180 -2.16 -27.75 1.18
CA HIS A 180 -1.71 -26.37 1.30
C HIS A 180 -1.99 -25.57 0.03
N LYS A 181 -1.90 -26.19 -1.16
CA LYS A 181 -2.30 -25.55 -2.41
C LYS A 181 -3.77 -25.11 -2.35
N ALA A 182 -4.66 -26.00 -1.90
CA ALA A 182 -6.07 -25.67 -1.72
C ALA A 182 -6.30 -24.52 -0.72
N LYS A 183 -5.54 -24.45 0.38
CA LYS A 183 -5.62 -23.35 1.35
C LYS A 183 -5.09 -22.02 0.80
N TRP A 184 -4.04 -22.07 -0.01
CA TRP A 184 -3.45 -20.87 -0.60
C TRP A 184 -4.30 -20.27 -1.71
N PHE A 185 -4.97 -21.15 -2.50
CA PHE A 185 -5.83 -20.71 -3.59
C PHE A 185 -7.29 -20.51 -3.17
N SER A 186 -7.76 -21.15 -2.11
CA SER A 186 -9.16 -21.04 -1.66
C SER A 186 -9.49 -19.72 -0.97
N GLY A 187 -8.52 -18.87 -0.73
CA GLY A 187 -8.72 -17.66 0.04
C GLY A 187 -8.76 -16.35 -0.73
N SER A 188 -8.09 -16.21 -1.87
CA SER A 188 -7.95 -14.89 -2.49
C SER A 188 -7.56 -14.91 -3.97
N ALA A 189 -7.36 -16.05 -4.59
CA ALA A 189 -6.82 -16.17 -5.93
C ALA A 189 -7.77 -16.85 -6.95
N LEU A 190 -9.03 -17.04 -6.58
CA LEU A 190 -10.09 -17.50 -7.47
C LEU A 190 -11.11 -16.35 -7.69
#